data_b12c2a460d85680b1954d55b0cfec1b8
#
_entry.id   b12c2a460d85680b1954d55b0cfec1b8
#
_cell.length_a   1.000
_cell.length_b   1.000
_cell.length_c   1.000
_cell.angle_alpha   90.00
_cell.angle_beta   90.00
_cell.angle_gamma   90.00
#
_symmetry.space_group_name_H-M   'P 1'
#
loop_
_entity.id
_entity.type
_entity.pdbx_description
1 polymer ?
#
loop_
_entity_poly.entity_id
_entity_poly.type
_entity_poly.pdbx_seq_one_letter_code
_entity_poly.pdbx_strand_id
1 'polypeptide(L)'
;MNIALVDDSAADRNSLKLYLHVYLKKHRITAELEEFTCAEEYLEAAQHRTFDVVFLDIYMKQKTGMDAARELFAAGSRTKLIFLSSSTDFLRQSYSVRAVYYLVKPIVPEEFEQAMQFLELQPDYAVPFLEIVQENVPRSIPTEKILYIDVQGHTTVIHTETECISLAAVSYTHLRAHETAANL
;
A
#
# COMPACT_ATOMS: atom_id res chain seq x y z
N MET A 1 -4.38 11.61 11.11
CA MET A 1 -3.53 10.70 10.33
C MET A 1 -2.27 10.40 11.13
N ASN A 2 -1.90 9.12 11.29
CA ASN A 2 -0.74 8.68 12.06
C ASN A 2 0.37 8.28 11.10
N ILE A 3 1.52 8.93 11.16
CA ILE A 3 2.65 8.72 10.26
C ILE A 3 3.84 8.22 11.05
N ALA A 4 4.38 7.07 10.65
CA ALA A 4 5.62 6.53 11.20
C ALA A 4 6.82 6.94 10.32
N LEU A 5 7.92 7.36 10.96
CA LEU A 5 9.20 7.68 10.35
C LEU A 5 10.24 6.70 10.89
N VAL A 6 10.69 5.77 10.05
CA VAL A 6 11.57 4.67 10.47
C VAL A 6 12.90 4.78 9.73
N ASP A 7 13.95 5.21 10.43
CA ASP A 7 15.26 5.46 9.85
C ASP A 7 16.28 5.55 10.99
N ASP A 8 17.45 4.95 10.88
CA ASP A 8 18.48 5.03 11.95
C ASP A 8 19.27 6.35 11.94
N SER A 9 19.17 7.13 10.85
CA SER A 9 19.77 8.45 10.70
C SER A 9 18.86 9.56 11.25
N ALA A 10 19.25 10.20 12.34
CA ALA A 10 18.51 11.36 12.87
C ALA A 10 18.48 12.54 11.89
N ALA A 11 19.50 12.68 11.04
CA ALA A 11 19.56 13.74 10.03
C ALA A 11 18.48 13.53 8.95
N ASP A 12 18.31 12.27 8.50
CA ASP A 12 17.33 11.91 7.48
C ASP A 12 15.91 12.03 8.02
N ARG A 13 15.65 11.58 9.26
CA ARG A 13 14.34 11.79 9.91
C ARG A 13 14.01 13.27 10.05
N ASN A 14 14.99 14.11 10.44
CA ASN A 14 14.77 15.56 10.55
C ASN A 14 14.49 16.20 9.18
N SER A 15 15.19 15.78 8.13
CA SER A 15 14.95 16.24 6.76
C SER A 15 13.53 15.89 6.32
N LEU A 16 13.13 14.64 6.49
CA LEU A 16 11.79 14.15 6.13
C LEU A 16 10.69 14.90 6.91
N LYS A 17 10.90 15.15 8.21
CA LYS A 17 9.95 15.94 9.02
C LYS A 17 9.73 17.33 8.48
N LEU A 18 10.77 17.99 7.95
CA LEU A 18 10.64 19.31 7.33
C LEU A 18 9.73 19.26 6.09
N TYR A 19 9.94 18.28 5.21
CA TYR A 19 9.09 18.09 4.02
C TYR A 19 7.64 17.80 4.43
N LEU A 20 7.43 16.89 5.37
CA LEU A 20 6.10 16.57 5.90
C LEU A 20 5.43 17.80 6.52
N HIS A 21 6.14 18.56 7.33
CA HIS A 21 5.57 19.73 7.99
C HIS A 21 5.09 20.79 6.97
N VAL A 22 5.89 21.04 5.94
CA VAL A 22 5.53 21.98 4.86
C VAL A 22 4.31 21.47 4.10
N TYR A 23 4.31 20.20 3.73
CA TYR A 23 3.22 19.57 2.97
C TYR A 23 1.90 19.56 3.77
N LEU A 24 1.93 19.04 4.99
CA LEU A 24 0.75 18.94 5.87
C LEU A 24 0.13 20.32 6.13
N LYS A 25 0.97 21.33 6.37
CA LYS A 25 0.51 22.72 6.54
C LYS A 25 -0.12 23.29 5.27
N LYS A 26 0.52 23.09 4.11
CA LYS A 26 0.03 23.53 2.79
C LYS A 26 -1.35 22.96 2.49
N HIS A 27 -1.56 21.66 2.79
CA HIS A 27 -2.79 20.94 2.50
C HIS A 27 -3.78 20.89 3.67
N ARG A 28 -3.48 21.57 4.80
CA ARG A 28 -4.33 21.62 6.01
C ARG A 28 -4.66 20.23 6.58
N ILE A 29 -3.71 19.32 6.49
CA ILE A 29 -3.84 17.95 7.01
C ILE A 29 -3.32 17.90 8.44
N THR A 30 -4.13 17.36 9.37
CA THR A 30 -3.70 17.10 10.74
C THR A 30 -3.10 15.69 10.81
N ALA A 31 -1.84 15.60 11.25
CA ALA A 31 -1.14 14.33 11.40
C ALA A 31 -0.30 14.32 12.68
N GLU A 32 -0.20 13.13 13.27
CA GLU A 32 0.77 12.81 14.33
C GLU A 32 1.95 12.09 13.70
N LEU A 33 3.16 12.57 14.02
CA LEU A 33 4.40 11.98 13.51
C LEU A 33 5.08 11.24 14.65
N GLU A 34 5.46 10.00 14.40
CA GLU A 34 6.20 9.20 15.34
C GLU A 34 7.48 8.68 14.72
N GLU A 35 8.58 8.77 15.47
CA GLU A 35 9.91 8.41 15.00
C GLU A 35 10.36 7.09 15.64
N PHE A 36 10.95 6.25 14.80
CA PHE A 36 11.57 4.99 15.18
C PHE A 36 13.00 4.95 14.64
N THR A 37 13.91 4.44 15.44
CA THR A 37 15.32 4.36 15.07
C THR A 37 15.70 3.01 14.45
N CYS A 38 14.80 2.04 14.48
CA CYS A 38 14.95 0.73 13.87
C CYS A 38 13.60 0.13 13.48
N ALA A 39 13.65 -0.87 12.62
CA ALA A 39 12.45 -1.56 12.14
C ALA A 39 11.71 -2.32 13.24
N GLU A 40 12.46 -2.87 14.20
CA GLU A 40 11.93 -3.68 15.28
C GLU A 40 11.02 -2.87 16.20
N GLU A 41 11.45 -1.67 16.61
CA GLU A 41 10.64 -0.75 17.42
C GLU A 41 9.32 -0.39 16.70
N TYR A 42 9.40 -0.10 15.41
CA TYR A 42 8.23 0.20 14.61
C TYR A 42 7.28 -1.00 14.50
N LEU A 43 7.81 -2.20 14.21
CA LEU A 43 6.99 -3.41 14.10
C LEU A 43 6.30 -3.76 15.42
N GLU A 44 6.97 -3.58 16.55
CA GLU A 44 6.37 -3.76 17.87
C GLU A 44 5.22 -2.75 18.09
N ALA A 45 5.46 -1.47 17.81
CA ALA A 45 4.43 -0.44 17.92
C ALA A 45 3.23 -0.72 17.00
N ALA A 46 3.47 -1.21 15.77
CA ALA A 46 2.43 -1.54 14.80
C ALA A 46 1.53 -2.73 15.20
N GLN A 47 1.94 -3.56 16.17
CA GLN A 47 1.08 -4.59 16.75
C GLN A 47 0.00 -4.03 17.67
N HIS A 48 0.24 -2.87 18.27
CA HIS A 48 -0.62 -2.28 19.29
C HIS A 48 -1.41 -1.07 18.81
N ARG A 49 -1.03 -0.49 17.69
CA ARG A 49 -1.69 0.69 17.09
C ARG A 49 -1.55 0.71 15.58
N THR A 50 -2.41 1.47 14.93
CA THR A 50 -2.44 1.59 13.47
C THR A 50 -1.74 2.86 13.02
N PHE A 51 -0.94 2.73 11.97
CA PHE A 51 -0.37 3.85 11.22
C PHE A 51 -1.05 3.92 9.86
N ASP A 52 -1.37 5.13 9.42
CA ASP A 52 -1.92 5.35 8.08
C ASP A 52 -0.82 5.27 7.02
N VAL A 53 0.36 5.79 7.36
CA VAL A 53 1.52 5.83 6.47
C VAL A 53 2.79 5.49 7.25
N VAL A 54 3.70 4.76 6.62
CA VAL A 54 5.07 4.57 7.12
C VAL A 54 6.07 4.99 6.04
N PHE A 55 6.99 5.85 6.41
CA PHE A 55 8.21 6.12 5.68
C PHE A 55 9.31 5.23 6.26
N LEU A 56 9.85 4.32 5.49
CA LEU A 56 10.69 3.24 5.96
C LEU A 56 12.02 3.23 5.20
N ASP A 57 13.10 3.52 5.92
CA ASP A 57 14.44 3.37 5.35
C ASP A 57 14.74 1.89 5.10
N ILE A 58 15.39 1.60 3.96
CA ILE A 58 15.76 0.24 3.60
C ILE A 58 17.05 -0.19 4.30
N TYR A 59 18.02 0.72 4.39
CA TYR A 59 19.36 0.42 4.88
C TYR A 59 19.52 0.77 6.37
N MET A 60 18.99 -0.07 7.23
CA MET A 60 19.18 0.01 8.69
C MET A 60 20.07 -1.13 9.21
N LYS A 61 20.65 -0.95 10.40
CA LYS A 61 21.74 -1.81 10.91
C LYS A 61 21.36 -3.25 11.24
N GLN A 62 20.14 -3.49 11.73
CA GLN A 62 19.70 -4.82 12.18
C GLN A 62 18.77 -5.42 11.13
N LYS A 63 17.48 -5.17 11.25
CA LYS A 63 16.49 -5.61 10.25
C LYS A 63 16.40 -4.57 9.14
N THR A 64 16.47 -5.03 7.88
CA THR A 64 16.29 -4.13 6.74
C THR A 64 14.85 -3.66 6.64
N GLY A 65 14.64 -2.46 6.08
CA GLY A 65 13.27 -1.98 5.82
C GLY A 65 12.50 -2.89 4.88
N MET A 66 13.18 -3.59 3.97
CA MET A 66 12.54 -4.56 3.09
C MET A 66 12.01 -5.78 3.86
N ASP A 67 12.76 -6.26 4.87
CA ASP A 67 12.29 -7.38 5.69
C ASP A 67 11.12 -6.96 6.57
N ALA A 68 11.17 -5.76 7.15
CA ALA A 68 10.05 -5.19 7.90
C ALA A 68 8.79 -5.04 7.03
N ALA A 69 8.95 -4.56 5.80
CA ALA A 69 7.85 -4.43 4.84
C ALA A 69 7.21 -5.78 4.50
N ARG A 70 8.02 -6.84 4.34
CA ARG A 70 7.51 -8.21 4.12
C ARG A 70 6.69 -8.72 5.31
N GLU A 71 7.13 -8.44 6.53
CA GLU A 71 6.39 -8.81 7.74
C GLU A 71 5.06 -8.06 7.84
N LEU A 72 5.05 -6.75 7.58
CA LEU A 72 3.81 -5.95 7.51
C LEU A 72 2.84 -6.49 6.46
N PHE A 73 3.35 -6.77 5.27
CA PHE A 73 2.54 -7.33 4.19
C PHE A 73 1.97 -8.70 4.53
N ALA A 74 2.80 -9.60 5.09
CA ALA A 74 2.35 -10.93 5.53
C ALA A 74 1.32 -10.88 6.67
N ALA A 75 1.42 -9.86 7.54
CA ALA A 75 0.44 -9.61 8.60
C ALA A 75 -0.87 -8.96 8.10
N GLY A 76 -0.98 -8.68 6.79
CA GLY A 76 -2.16 -8.02 6.22
C GLY A 76 -2.33 -6.57 6.63
N SER A 77 -1.23 -5.87 6.96
CA SER A 77 -1.26 -4.46 7.33
C SER A 77 -1.83 -3.60 6.19
N ARG A 78 -2.64 -2.62 6.56
CA ARG A 78 -3.19 -1.61 5.64
C ARG A 78 -2.37 -0.32 5.60
N THR A 79 -1.29 -0.26 6.36
CA THR A 79 -0.40 0.90 6.40
C THR A 79 0.19 1.14 5.02
N LYS A 80 0.02 2.35 4.49
CA LYS A 80 0.61 2.76 3.21
C LYS A 80 2.12 2.90 3.38
N LEU A 81 2.90 2.19 2.59
CA LEU A 81 4.35 2.12 2.70
C LEU A 81 5.02 2.98 1.64
N ILE A 82 5.89 3.88 2.09
CA ILE A 82 6.84 4.61 1.23
C ILE A 82 8.24 4.22 1.68
N PHE A 83 9.04 3.69 0.75
CA PHE A 83 10.44 3.45 1.02
C PHE A 83 11.28 4.72 0.89
N LEU A 84 12.27 4.81 1.76
CA LEU A 84 13.40 5.74 1.65
C LEU A 84 14.67 4.93 1.41
N SER A 85 15.52 5.33 0.51
CA SER A 85 16.74 4.57 0.23
C SER A 85 17.84 5.42 -0.38
N SER A 86 19.08 5.12 -0.06
CA SER A 86 20.25 5.69 -0.74
C SER A 86 20.59 5.01 -2.08
N SER A 87 19.86 3.95 -2.46
CA SER A 87 20.06 3.20 -3.72
C SER A 87 18.73 2.82 -4.34
N THR A 88 18.74 2.50 -5.64
CA THR A 88 17.60 1.98 -6.40
C THR A 88 17.56 0.44 -6.46
N ASP A 89 18.46 -0.26 -5.77
CA ASP A 89 18.61 -1.72 -5.88
C ASP A 89 17.36 -2.49 -5.49
N PHE A 90 16.56 -1.95 -4.57
CA PHE A 90 15.33 -2.58 -4.07
C PHE A 90 14.05 -2.12 -4.78
N LEU A 91 14.17 -1.25 -5.80
CA LEU A 91 12.99 -0.69 -6.49
C LEU A 91 12.07 -1.79 -7.04
N ARG A 92 12.63 -2.84 -7.66
CA ARG A 92 11.82 -3.96 -8.18
C ARG A 92 11.17 -4.77 -7.06
N GLN A 93 11.84 -4.93 -5.94
CA GLN A 93 11.34 -5.71 -4.80
C GLN A 93 10.25 -4.95 -4.04
N SER A 94 10.24 -3.61 -4.08
CA SER A 94 9.22 -2.79 -3.41
C SER A 94 7.80 -3.09 -3.92
N TYR A 95 7.65 -3.48 -5.18
CA TYR A 95 6.36 -3.89 -5.74
C TYR A 95 5.79 -5.15 -5.08
N SER A 96 6.65 -6.08 -4.64
CA SER A 96 6.21 -7.34 -4.01
C SER A 96 5.58 -7.13 -2.63
N VAL A 97 5.87 -6.01 -1.98
CA VAL A 97 5.31 -5.61 -0.69
C VAL A 97 4.31 -4.47 -0.81
N ARG A 98 3.84 -4.18 -2.03
CA ARG A 98 2.85 -3.14 -2.33
C ARG A 98 3.24 -1.75 -1.82
N ALA A 99 4.53 -1.41 -1.90
CA ALA A 99 4.95 -0.04 -1.59
C ALA A 99 4.26 0.95 -2.53
N VAL A 100 3.71 2.01 -1.94
CA VAL A 100 3.00 3.08 -2.68
C VAL A 100 3.99 3.89 -3.49
N TYR A 101 5.16 4.16 -2.91
CA TYR A 101 6.21 4.94 -3.55
C TYR A 101 7.60 4.54 -3.05
N TYR A 102 8.63 4.96 -3.80
CA TYR A 102 10.03 4.75 -3.48
C TYR A 102 10.78 6.06 -3.68
N LEU A 103 11.24 6.66 -2.58
CA LEU A 103 12.01 7.90 -2.57
C LEU A 103 13.50 7.61 -2.45
N VAL A 104 14.30 8.19 -3.34
CA VAL A 104 15.76 8.08 -3.29
C VAL A 104 16.32 9.27 -2.51
N LYS A 105 17.23 8.99 -1.57
CA LYS A 105 17.94 10.02 -0.82
C LYS A 105 19.10 10.60 -1.66
N PRO A 106 19.35 11.91 -1.63
CA PRO A 106 18.61 12.93 -0.87
C PRO A 106 17.23 13.19 -1.48
N ILE A 107 16.22 13.38 -0.61
CA ILE A 107 14.84 13.62 -1.05
C ILE A 107 14.75 14.93 -1.82
N VAL A 108 14.17 14.87 -3.01
CA VAL A 108 13.90 16.04 -3.85
C VAL A 108 12.46 16.51 -3.60
N PRO A 109 12.20 17.82 -3.44
CA PRO A 109 10.87 18.34 -3.12
C PRO A 109 9.78 17.86 -4.07
N GLU A 110 10.06 17.81 -5.36
CA GLU A 110 9.13 17.41 -6.42
C GLU A 110 8.75 15.93 -6.31
N GLU A 111 9.73 15.05 -6.03
CA GLU A 111 9.49 13.62 -5.84
C GLU A 111 8.70 13.37 -4.54
N PHE A 112 9.01 14.13 -3.49
CA PHE A 112 8.26 14.04 -2.24
C PHE A 112 6.79 14.44 -2.44
N GLU A 113 6.54 15.54 -3.17
CA GLU A 113 5.17 15.99 -3.45
C GLU A 113 4.42 14.95 -4.29
N GLN A 114 5.08 14.32 -5.28
CA GLN A 114 4.50 13.21 -6.04
C GLN A 114 4.17 12.00 -5.14
N ALA A 115 5.10 11.61 -4.27
CA ALA A 115 4.86 10.49 -3.35
C ALA A 115 3.64 10.74 -2.46
N MET A 116 3.48 11.96 -1.95
CA MET A 116 2.33 12.33 -1.14
C MET A 116 1.02 12.36 -1.95
N GLN A 117 1.05 12.79 -3.21
CA GLN A 117 -0.11 12.72 -4.10
C GLN A 117 -0.52 11.27 -4.37
N PHE A 118 0.45 10.36 -4.55
CA PHE A 118 0.16 8.92 -4.68
C PHE A 118 -0.51 8.35 -3.42
N LEU A 119 -0.15 8.84 -2.22
CA LEU A 119 -0.84 8.45 -0.99
C LEU A 119 -2.31 8.89 -0.97
N GLU A 120 -2.61 10.09 -1.47
CA GLU A 120 -3.96 10.63 -1.52
C GLU A 120 -4.83 9.93 -2.58
N LEU A 121 -4.22 9.59 -3.72
CA LEU A 121 -4.89 8.92 -4.84
C LEU A 121 -5.11 7.42 -4.62
N GLN A 122 -4.41 6.82 -3.66
CA GLN A 122 -4.69 5.43 -3.28
C GLN A 122 -5.92 5.44 -2.37
N PRO A 123 -7.12 5.09 -2.85
CA PRO A 123 -8.22 4.78 -1.95
C PRO A 123 -7.71 3.73 -0.96
N ASP A 124 -8.16 3.82 0.29
CA ASP A 124 -7.88 2.78 1.29
C ASP A 124 -7.79 1.44 0.57
N TYR A 125 -6.70 0.69 0.78
CA TYR A 125 -6.53 -0.61 0.15
C TYR A 125 -7.71 -1.52 0.52
N ALA A 126 -8.86 -1.19 -0.03
CA ALA A 126 -9.90 -2.16 -0.23
C ALA A 126 -9.25 -3.19 -1.15
N VAL A 127 -8.95 -4.36 -0.62
CA VAL A 127 -8.52 -5.50 -1.42
C VAL A 127 -9.42 -5.47 -2.64
N PRO A 128 -8.87 -5.27 -3.86
CA PRO A 128 -9.73 -5.20 -5.03
C PRO A 128 -10.55 -6.47 -5.03
N PHE A 129 -11.86 -6.34 -5.16
CA PHE A 129 -12.74 -7.51 -5.21
C PHE A 129 -13.45 -7.55 -6.55
N LEU A 130 -13.67 -8.77 -6.98
CA LEU A 130 -14.50 -9.06 -8.10
C LEU A 130 -15.95 -9.16 -7.59
N GLU A 131 -16.81 -8.25 -8.04
CA GLU A 131 -18.25 -8.35 -7.79
C GLU A 131 -18.88 -9.26 -8.83
N ILE A 132 -19.59 -10.26 -8.37
CA ILE A 132 -20.33 -11.21 -9.19
C ILE A 132 -21.75 -11.29 -8.68
N VAL A 133 -22.66 -11.71 -9.56
CA VAL A 133 -24.03 -12.07 -9.16
C VAL A 133 -24.20 -13.56 -9.39
N GLN A 134 -24.36 -14.32 -8.32
CA GLN A 134 -24.64 -15.75 -8.34
C GLN A 134 -26.06 -15.99 -7.83
N GLU A 135 -26.91 -16.60 -8.64
CA GLU A 135 -28.31 -16.89 -8.29
C GLU A 135 -29.10 -15.64 -7.81
N ASN A 136 -28.87 -14.49 -8.46
CA ASN A 136 -29.42 -13.18 -8.10
C ASN A 136 -28.93 -12.61 -6.74
N VAL A 137 -27.91 -13.17 -6.15
CA VAL A 137 -27.28 -12.65 -4.93
C VAL A 137 -25.93 -12.01 -5.30
N PRO A 138 -25.72 -10.73 -4.97
CA PRO A 138 -24.41 -10.11 -5.15
C PRO A 138 -23.40 -10.72 -4.19
N ARG A 139 -22.24 -11.09 -4.73
CA ARG A 139 -21.12 -11.66 -3.98
C ARG A 139 -19.83 -10.98 -4.37
N SER A 140 -19.02 -10.58 -3.38
CA SER A 140 -17.71 -9.95 -3.57
C SER A 140 -16.62 -10.96 -3.25
N ILE A 141 -15.71 -11.18 -4.19
CA ILE A 141 -14.57 -12.10 -4.06
C ILE A 141 -13.30 -11.27 -4.04
N PRO A 142 -12.51 -11.25 -2.94
CA PRO A 142 -11.21 -10.61 -2.92
C PRO A 142 -10.31 -11.14 -4.04
N THR A 143 -9.74 -10.25 -4.86
CA THR A 143 -8.93 -10.68 -6.01
C THR A 143 -7.69 -11.46 -5.61
N GLU A 144 -7.15 -11.22 -4.41
CA GLU A 144 -6.03 -11.98 -3.84
C GLU A 144 -6.35 -13.46 -3.60
N LYS A 145 -7.65 -13.82 -3.45
CA LYS A 145 -8.11 -15.20 -3.31
C LYS A 145 -8.38 -15.88 -4.63
N ILE A 146 -8.37 -15.14 -5.74
CA ILE A 146 -8.61 -15.69 -7.07
C ILE A 146 -7.29 -16.24 -7.61
N LEU A 147 -7.26 -17.55 -7.86
CA LEU A 147 -6.12 -18.22 -8.48
C LEU A 147 -6.09 -17.98 -9.98
N TYR A 148 -7.22 -18.24 -10.63
CA TYR A 148 -7.43 -17.97 -12.05
C TYR A 148 -8.92 -18.01 -12.40
N ILE A 149 -9.25 -17.47 -13.58
CA ILE A 149 -10.59 -17.49 -14.13
C ILE A 149 -10.54 -18.25 -15.45
N ASP A 150 -11.40 -19.22 -15.59
CA ASP A 150 -11.57 -20.03 -16.81
C ASP A 150 -12.92 -19.77 -17.46
N VAL A 151 -12.96 -19.83 -18.78
CA VAL A 151 -14.20 -19.65 -19.55
C VAL A 151 -14.42 -20.87 -20.44
N GLN A 152 -15.47 -21.63 -20.14
CA GLN A 152 -15.85 -22.80 -20.88
C GLN A 152 -17.20 -22.58 -21.56
N GLY A 153 -17.17 -22.24 -22.85
CA GLY A 153 -18.36 -21.89 -23.62
C GLY A 153 -19.05 -20.63 -23.07
N HIS A 154 -20.21 -20.79 -22.47
CA HIS A 154 -20.97 -19.69 -21.84
C HIS A 154 -20.87 -19.66 -20.31
N THR A 155 -20.00 -20.48 -19.74
CA THR A 155 -19.80 -20.53 -18.28
C THR A 155 -18.45 -19.97 -17.92
N THR A 156 -18.44 -19.02 -16.99
CA THR A 156 -17.21 -18.51 -16.36
C THR A 156 -17.01 -19.22 -15.03
N VAL A 157 -15.85 -19.79 -14.81
CA VAL A 157 -15.49 -20.45 -13.56
C VAL A 157 -14.35 -19.67 -12.88
N ILE A 158 -14.61 -19.21 -11.67
CA ILE A 158 -13.63 -18.50 -10.84
C ILE A 158 -13.08 -19.51 -9.86
N HIS A 159 -11.78 -19.76 -9.94
CA HIS A 159 -11.07 -20.66 -9.04
C HIS A 159 -10.42 -19.86 -7.93
N THR A 160 -10.76 -20.18 -6.69
CA THR A 160 -10.17 -19.60 -5.48
C THR A 160 -9.43 -20.67 -4.70
N GLU A 161 -8.70 -20.27 -3.66
CA GLU A 161 -8.00 -21.24 -2.79
C GLU A 161 -8.95 -22.23 -2.09
N THR A 162 -10.23 -21.86 -1.93
CA THR A 162 -11.19 -22.64 -1.12
C THR A 162 -12.35 -23.21 -1.91
N GLU A 163 -12.69 -22.68 -3.08
CA GLU A 163 -13.86 -23.07 -3.85
C GLU A 163 -13.73 -22.73 -5.35
N CYS A 164 -14.57 -23.38 -6.17
CA CYS A 164 -14.76 -23.02 -7.57
C CYS A 164 -16.18 -22.47 -7.74
N ILE A 165 -16.30 -21.23 -8.24
CA ILE A 165 -17.56 -20.54 -8.42
C ILE A 165 -17.91 -20.50 -9.90
N SER A 166 -18.99 -21.16 -10.29
CA SER A 166 -19.47 -21.19 -11.68
C SER A 166 -20.55 -20.16 -11.90
N LEU A 167 -20.41 -19.36 -12.95
CA LEU A 167 -21.35 -18.33 -13.38
C LEU A 167 -21.86 -18.66 -14.78
N ALA A 168 -23.14 -18.89 -14.92
CA ALA A 168 -23.77 -19.05 -16.24
C ALA A 168 -23.89 -17.68 -16.89
N ALA A 169 -23.33 -17.52 -18.11
CA ALA A 169 -23.39 -16.34 -18.97
C ALA A 169 -23.25 -15.01 -18.20
N VAL A 170 -22.02 -14.55 -18.02
CA VAL A 170 -21.80 -13.19 -17.51
C VAL A 170 -22.19 -12.22 -18.62
N SER A 171 -23.33 -11.56 -18.46
CA SER A 171 -23.57 -10.28 -19.10
C SER A 171 -22.45 -9.34 -18.59
N TYR A 172 -21.57 -8.89 -19.47
CA TYR A 172 -20.48 -7.96 -19.14
C TYR A 172 -21.06 -6.61 -18.71
N THR A 173 -21.47 -6.51 -17.47
CA THR A 173 -21.79 -5.24 -16.85
C THR A 173 -21.04 -5.19 -15.52
N HIS A 174 -19.96 -4.39 -15.56
CA HIS A 174 -19.20 -3.88 -14.44
C HIS A 174 -18.05 -4.74 -13.89
N LEU A 175 -16.97 -4.86 -14.67
CA LEU A 175 -15.63 -4.69 -14.07
C LEU A 175 -15.54 -3.23 -13.65
N ARG A 176 -15.98 -2.88 -12.45
CA ARG A 176 -15.60 -1.63 -11.82
C ARG A 176 -14.24 -1.84 -11.15
N ALA A 177 -13.18 -1.73 -11.94
CA ALA A 177 -12.03 -0.99 -11.44
C ALA A 177 -12.58 0.41 -11.16
N HIS A 178 -12.44 0.92 -9.95
CA HIS A 178 -12.72 2.33 -9.69
C HIS A 178 -11.70 3.14 -10.51
N GLU A 179 -12.05 3.45 -11.76
CA GLU A 179 -11.49 4.59 -12.45
C GLU A 179 -12.05 5.81 -11.72
N THR A 180 -11.18 6.46 -10.98
CA THR A 180 -11.42 7.78 -10.42
C THR A 180 -11.86 8.68 -11.55
N ALA A 181 -13.05 9.26 -11.40
CA ALA A 181 -13.54 10.35 -12.23
C ALA A 181 -12.57 11.54 -12.10
N ALA A 182 -11.61 11.61 -13.00
CA ALA A 182 -10.84 12.80 -13.32
C ALA A 182 -11.16 13.14 -14.76
N ASN A 183 -12.31 13.81 -14.95
CA ASN A 183 -12.57 14.71 -16.10
C ASN A 183 -13.94 15.36 -15.91
N LEU A 184 -13.92 16.56 -15.33
CA LEU A 184 -14.70 17.74 -15.76
C LEU A 184 -14.20 18.95 -14.98
#